data_0b079c1aa2187581e29ca06a6d7d4552
#
_entry.id   0b079c1aa2187581e29ca06a6d7d4552
#
_cell.length_a   1.000
_cell.length_b   1.000
_cell.length_c   1.000
_cell.angle_alpha   90.00
_cell.angle_beta   90.00
_cell.angle_gamma   90.00
#
_symmetry.space_group_name_H-M   'P 1'
#
loop_
_entity.id
_entity.type
_entity.pdbx_description
1 polymer ?
#
loop_
_entity_poly.entity_id
_entity_poly.type
_entity_poly.pdbx_seq_one_letter_code
_entity_poly.pdbx_strand_id
1 'polypeptide(L)'
;MMVNQKNILFVCDKNERTSFGRLTVNLLTAVCNKFDAHVLWLKTPKFFSDEKSAEENAADSRGFTSHEIWAKSLYSGFFSFRAPFKKLLHRMAPDMIFFIRPELGFLVPVAAKACPSAKTVMFVHDTFAETLYPHSVKFKLLNLFYIRPTVKADSFVYNSNWTRGEAAKFFGPQMSQKPGAVIGCPIDSGLFKRPESPVTAEAKAQFRRKRGMRNYYGMCLNVSLDEPRKNIDTYFEMARLRPDVAFVRVGKFSDRLKAIVNEKKLYNVFHFREFDARELVEFYRHADLMVYPSFLEGFGLPPIESIACGTPAVCAKASAVRENLEGVCPLVEKPDDAPAYAAVLDRVLAGENVIDESAAQELLSRCSMESFASRVTGFLDKIVQEKSR
;
A
#
# COMPACT_ATOMS: atom_id res chain seq x y z
N MET A 1 -35.77 -11.91 13.60
CA MET A 1 -34.96 -13.01 13.06
C MET A 1 -33.56 -12.45 12.88
N MET A 2 -32.56 -12.90 13.64
CA MET A 2 -31.17 -12.56 13.34
C MET A 2 -30.84 -13.17 11.99
N VAL A 3 -30.56 -12.33 10.99
CA VAL A 3 -30.03 -12.80 9.72
C VAL A 3 -28.68 -13.43 10.05
N ASN A 4 -28.54 -14.72 9.77
CA ASN A 4 -27.28 -15.45 10.02
C ASN A 4 -26.19 -14.80 9.15
N GLN A 5 -25.40 -13.89 9.73
CA GLN A 5 -24.34 -13.20 9.02
C GLN A 5 -23.33 -14.23 8.50
N LYS A 6 -22.90 -14.07 7.26
CA LYS A 6 -21.85 -14.92 6.68
C LYS A 6 -20.52 -14.66 7.38
N ASN A 7 -19.83 -15.75 7.70
CA ASN A 7 -18.55 -15.73 8.42
C ASN A 7 -17.41 -15.59 7.41
N ILE A 8 -16.58 -14.53 7.58
CA ILE A 8 -15.42 -14.28 6.73
C ILE A 8 -14.13 -14.24 7.54
N LEU A 9 -13.11 -15.00 7.11
CA LEU A 9 -11.79 -15.03 7.70
C LEU A 9 -10.75 -14.33 6.82
N PHE A 10 -10.19 -13.22 7.28
CA PHE A 10 -9.03 -12.58 6.66
C PHE A 10 -7.74 -13.21 7.17
N VAL A 11 -6.78 -13.48 6.28
CA VAL A 11 -5.48 -14.08 6.62
C VAL A 11 -4.38 -13.09 6.28
N CYS A 12 -3.61 -12.63 7.27
CA CYS A 12 -2.54 -11.65 7.15
C CYS A 12 -1.28 -12.08 7.90
N ASP A 13 -0.09 -11.82 7.31
CA ASP A 13 1.23 -12.09 7.92
C ASP A 13 1.99 -10.81 8.31
N LYS A 14 1.31 -9.67 8.35
CA LYS A 14 1.88 -8.35 8.67
C LYS A 14 1.13 -7.69 9.79
N ASN A 15 1.86 -7.03 10.71
CA ASN A 15 1.24 -6.28 11.79
C ASN A 15 0.55 -4.99 11.25
N GLU A 16 -0.33 -4.42 12.06
CA GLU A 16 -1.15 -3.25 11.72
C GLU A 16 -0.34 -1.98 11.40
N ARG A 17 0.92 -1.89 11.83
CA ARG A 17 1.81 -0.76 11.53
C ARG A 17 2.31 -0.76 10.08
N THR A 18 2.25 -1.90 9.40
CA THR A 18 2.64 -2.02 7.98
C THR A 18 1.50 -1.60 7.05
N SER A 19 1.82 -1.27 5.79
CA SER A 19 0.81 -0.96 4.77
C SER A 19 -0.20 -2.10 4.58
N PHE A 20 0.26 -3.36 4.56
CA PHE A 20 -0.62 -4.54 4.44
C PHE A 20 -1.47 -4.76 5.69
N GLY A 21 -0.91 -4.54 6.88
CA GLY A 21 -1.68 -4.64 8.13
C GLY A 21 -2.75 -3.56 8.21
N ARG A 22 -2.44 -2.30 7.88
CA ARG A 22 -3.44 -1.23 7.78
C ARG A 22 -4.53 -1.54 6.77
N LEU A 23 -4.16 -2.06 5.60
CA LEU A 23 -5.14 -2.47 4.60
C LEU A 23 -6.04 -3.60 5.11
N THR A 24 -5.49 -4.54 5.88
CA THR A 24 -6.28 -5.61 6.53
C THR A 24 -7.31 -5.01 7.49
N VAL A 25 -6.92 -4.06 8.33
CA VAL A 25 -7.84 -3.35 9.22
C VAL A 25 -8.90 -2.59 8.43
N ASN A 26 -8.53 -1.90 7.35
CA ASN A 26 -9.49 -1.21 6.49
C ASN A 26 -10.50 -2.18 5.85
N LEU A 27 -10.06 -3.37 5.41
CA LEU A 27 -10.96 -4.41 4.89
C LEU A 27 -11.92 -4.93 5.96
N LEU A 28 -11.41 -5.21 7.17
CA LEU A 28 -12.24 -5.62 8.31
C LEU A 28 -13.29 -4.57 8.65
N THR A 29 -12.87 -3.31 8.78
CA THR A 29 -13.78 -2.17 9.03
C THR A 29 -14.83 -2.04 7.93
N ALA A 30 -14.47 -2.29 6.67
CA ALA A 30 -15.40 -2.22 5.53
C ALA A 30 -16.49 -3.28 5.59
N VAL A 31 -16.25 -4.43 6.22
CA VAL A 31 -17.15 -5.59 6.15
C VAL A 31 -17.82 -5.94 7.48
N CYS A 32 -17.29 -5.51 8.64
CA CYS A 32 -17.77 -5.95 9.97
C CYS A 32 -19.25 -5.63 10.26
N ASN A 33 -19.83 -4.63 9.60
CA ASN A 33 -21.26 -4.32 9.75
C ASN A 33 -22.17 -5.31 9.00
N LYS A 34 -21.63 -6.11 8.08
CA LYS A 34 -22.39 -6.97 7.18
C LYS A 34 -22.05 -8.45 7.32
N PHE A 35 -20.82 -8.74 7.69
CA PHE A 35 -20.28 -10.07 7.85
C PHE A 35 -19.80 -10.27 9.28
N ASP A 36 -19.88 -11.52 9.77
CA ASP A 36 -19.14 -11.92 10.99
C ASP A 36 -17.65 -12.01 10.62
N ALA A 37 -16.93 -10.94 10.93
CA ALA A 37 -15.58 -10.71 10.44
C ALA A 37 -14.52 -11.20 11.43
N HIS A 38 -13.62 -12.03 10.94
CA HIS A 38 -12.48 -12.55 11.69
C HIS A 38 -11.17 -12.26 10.98
N VAL A 39 -10.09 -12.10 11.74
CA VAL A 39 -8.74 -12.03 11.20
C VAL A 39 -7.83 -13.07 11.82
N LEU A 40 -7.03 -13.72 10.99
CA LEU A 40 -5.93 -14.57 11.41
C LEU A 40 -4.60 -13.86 11.14
N TRP A 41 -3.90 -13.50 12.22
CA TRP A 41 -2.54 -13.00 12.16
C TRP A 41 -1.54 -14.16 12.16
N LEU A 42 -0.82 -14.32 11.08
CA LEU A 42 0.31 -15.26 10.99
C LEU A 42 1.57 -14.55 11.49
N LYS A 43 1.84 -14.68 12.78
CA LYS A 43 2.88 -13.92 13.47
C LYS A 43 4.26 -14.55 13.31
N THR A 44 5.24 -13.71 13.04
CA THR A 44 6.67 -14.06 13.05
C THR A 44 7.46 -12.98 13.78
N PRO A 45 8.58 -13.28 14.47
CA PRO A 45 9.36 -12.28 15.21
C PRO A 45 9.80 -11.06 14.39
N LYS A 46 10.00 -11.23 13.08
CA LYS A 46 10.38 -10.14 12.19
C LYS A 46 9.36 -8.99 12.12
N PHE A 47 8.06 -9.28 12.27
CA PHE A 47 6.99 -8.30 12.10
C PHE A 47 6.18 -8.07 13.38
N PHE A 48 6.43 -8.86 14.42
CA PHE A 48 5.66 -8.84 15.68
C PHE A 48 6.60 -8.93 16.92
N SER A 49 7.83 -8.42 16.83
CA SER A 49 8.86 -8.51 17.89
C SER A 49 8.46 -7.84 19.19
N ASP A 50 7.61 -6.82 19.12
CA ASP A 50 7.24 -5.98 20.28
C ASP A 50 5.91 -6.41 20.94
N GLU A 51 5.25 -7.44 20.39
CA GLU A 51 3.99 -7.93 20.92
C GLU A 51 4.24 -9.11 21.88
N LYS A 52 3.95 -8.91 23.17
CA LYS A 52 3.82 -10.03 24.11
C LYS A 52 2.60 -10.86 23.67
N SER A 53 2.69 -12.19 23.82
CA SER A 53 1.60 -13.13 23.55
C SER A 53 0.33 -12.67 24.29
N ALA A 54 -0.57 -12.01 23.57
CA ALA A 54 -1.89 -11.71 24.07
C ALA A 54 -2.81 -12.93 23.86
N GLU A 55 -3.78 -13.08 24.72
CA GLU A 55 -4.70 -14.21 24.79
C GLU A 55 -5.38 -14.51 23.45
N GLU A 56 -5.54 -15.81 23.15
CA GLU A 56 -6.31 -16.30 22.02
C GLU A 56 -7.76 -15.78 22.10
N ASN A 57 -8.24 -15.14 21.02
CA ASN A 57 -9.64 -14.77 20.80
C ASN A 57 -10.17 -13.54 21.55
N ALA A 58 -9.46 -12.43 21.58
CA ALA A 58 -10.05 -11.16 22.01
C ALA A 58 -10.96 -10.58 20.92
N ALA A 59 -12.24 -10.31 21.27
CA ALA A 59 -13.08 -9.45 20.44
C ALA A 59 -12.50 -8.04 20.46
N ASP A 60 -12.20 -7.51 19.28
CA ASP A 60 -11.70 -6.14 19.14
C ASP A 60 -12.89 -5.17 19.27
N SER A 61 -12.70 -4.06 19.98
CA SER A 61 -13.69 -2.98 20.08
C SER A 61 -14.12 -2.43 18.72
N ARG A 62 -13.36 -2.72 17.66
CA ARG A 62 -13.64 -2.38 16.26
C ARG A 62 -14.65 -3.32 15.55
N GLY A 63 -15.17 -4.36 16.23
CA GLY A 63 -16.25 -5.22 15.74
C GLY A 63 -15.80 -6.45 14.96
N PHE A 64 -14.57 -6.94 15.12
CA PHE A 64 -14.08 -8.19 14.53
C PHE A 64 -13.33 -9.05 15.56
N THR A 65 -13.21 -10.35 15.27
CA THR A 65 -12.50 -11.30 16.14
C THR A 65 -11.10 -11.62 15.61
N SER A 66 -10.10 -11.56 16.49
CA SER A 66 -8.69 -11.85 16.13
C SER A 66 -8.27 -13.26 16.57
N HIS A 67 -7.51 -13.92 15.70
CA HIS A 67 -6.85 -15.21 15.95
C HIS A 67 -5.37 -15.09 15.63
N GLU A 68 -4.52 -15.90 16.26
CA GLU A 68 -3.08 -15.84 16.07
C GLU A 68 -2.47 -17.23 15.87
N ILE A 69 -1.51 -17.32 14.97
CA ILE A 69 -0.64 -18.51 14.81
C ILE A 69 0.81 -18.01 14.69
N TRP A 70 1.69 -18.55 15.52
CA TRP A 70 3.11 -18.17 15.56
C TRP A 70 4.00 -19.16 14.83
N ALA A 71 5.02 -18.64 14.10
CA ALA A 71 6.12 -19.40 13.53
C ALA A 71 7.43 -18.62 13.61
N LYS A 72 8.58 -19.31 13.56
CA LYS A 72 9.91 -18.69 13.57
C LYS A 72 10.15 -17.75 12.38
N SER A 73 9.60 -18.08 11.23
CA SER A 73 9.67 -17.25 10.02
C SER A 73 8.56 -17.65 9.05
N LEU A 74 8.26 -16.80 8.05
CA LEU A 74 7.30 -17.17 7.00
C LEU A 74 7.76 -18.43 6.23
N TYR A 75 9.06 -18.59 6.01
CA TYR A 75 9.61 -19.76 5.31
C TYR A 75 9.48 -21.07 6.11
N SER A 76 9.74 -21.06 7.43
CA SER A 76 9.46 -22.21 8.27
C SER A 76 7.95 -22.41 8.44
N GLY A 77 7.18 -21.33 8.29
CA GLY A 77 5.72 -21.29 8.33
C GLY A 77 5.05 -22.16 7.26
N PHE A 78 5.74 -22.48 6.15
CA PHE A 78 5.22 -23.42 5.15
C PHE A 78 4.72 -24.72 5.79
N PHE A 79 5.43 -25.24 6.78
CA PHE A 79 5.01 -26.43 7.53
C PHE A 79 4.24 -26.06 8.82
N SER A 80 4.76 -25.12 9.60
CA SER A 80 4.23 -24.81 10.95
C SER A 80 2.88 -24.11 10.94
N PHE A 81 2.53 -23.34 9.91
CA PHE A 81 1.20 -22.71 9.81
C PHE A 81 0.10 -23.66 9.36
N ARG A 82 0.39 -24.69 8.57
CA ARG A 82 -0.63 -25.53 7.91
C ARG A 82 -1.54 -26.29 8.89
N ALA A 83 -0.97 -26.96 9.88
CA ALA A 83 -1.77 -27.76 10.81
C ALA A 83 -2.64 -26.90 11.76
N PRO A 84 -2.11 -25.85 12.42
CA PRO A 84 -2.92 -24.93 13.21
C PRO A 84 -3.98 -24.21 12.36
N PHE A 85 -3.65 -23.78 11.15
CA PHE A 85 -4.59 -23.16 10.22
C PHE A 85 -5.75 -24.10 9.87
N LYS A 86 -5.44 -25.35 9.52
CA LYS A 86 -6.46 -26.38 9.26
C LYS A 86 -7.37 -26.59 10.50
N LYS A 87 -6.79 -26.68 11.69
CA LYS A 87 -7.56 -26.80 12.95
C LYS A 87 -8.50 -25.61 13.17
N LEU A 88 -8.02 -24.39 12.93
CA LEU A 88 -8.84 -23.18 13.01
C LEU A 88 -10.01 -23.23 12.03
N LEU A 89 -9.75 -23.59 10.76
CA LEU A 89 -10.79 -23.68 9.74
C LEU A 89 -11.87 -24.70 10.06
N HIS A 90 -11.51 -25.88 10.59
CA HIS A 90 -12.50 -26.87 11.01
C HIS A 90 -13.36 -26.38 12.18
N ARG A 91 -12.80 -25.58 13.10
CA ARG A 91 -13.54 -25.00 14.24
C ARG A 91 -14.47 -23.88 13.80
N MET A 92 -13.99 -22.99 12.91
CA MET A 92 -14.74 -21.82 12.47
C MET A 92 -15.76 -22.11 11.38
N ALA A 93 -15.45 -23.05 10.49
CA ALA A 93 -16.22 -23.31 9.26
C ALA A 93 -16.59 -22.04 8.49
N PRO A 94 -15.62 -21.19 8.07
CA PRO A 94 -15.92 -19.91 7.45
C PRO A 94 -16.63 -20.11 6.10
N ASP A 95 -17.49 -19.15 5.73
CA ASP A 95 -18.09 -19.11 4.40
C ASP A 95 -17.13 -18.59 3.34
N MET A 96 -16.21 -17.67 3.75
CA MET A 96 -15.18 -17.10 2.91
C MET A 96 -13.84 -17.00 3.63
N ILE A 97 -12.74 -17.17 2.87
CA ILE A 97 -11.37 -17.02 3.36
C ILE A 97 -10.66 -16.04 2.44
N PHE A 98 -10.28 -14.89 2.98
CA PHE A 98 -9.68 -13.79 2.25
C PHE A 98 -8.17 -13.68 2.56
N PHE A 99 -7.32 -13.98 1.58
CA PHE A 99 -5.89 -13.87 1.68
C PHE A 99 -5.41 -12.48 1.24
N ILE A 100 -4.69 -11.78 2.10
CA ILE A 100 -4.32 -10.38 1.89
C ILE A 100 -3.25 -10.20 0.81
N ARG A 101 -2.45 -11.23 0.52
CA ARG A 101 -1.33 -11.12 -0.42
C ARG A 101 -0.93 -12.47 -1.01
N PRO A 102 -0.34 -12.47 -2.24
CA PRO A 102 0.02 -13.71 -2.96
C PRO A 102 1.02 -14.61 -2.24
N GLU A 103 1.90 -14.08 -1.37
CA GLU A 103 2.84 -14.88 -0.61
C GLU A 103 2.18 -15.80 0.42
N LEU A 104 0.87 -15.62 0.66
CA LEU A 104 0.04 -16.54 1.45
C LEU A 104 -0.62 -17.62 0.58
N GLY A 105 -0.35 -17.64 -0.72
CA GLY A 105 -0.92 -18.60 -1.68
C GLY A 105 -0.72 -20.07 -1.30
N PHE A 106 0.38 -20.41 -0.60
CA PHE A 106 0.63 -21.76 -0.11
C PHE A 106 -0.45 -22.28 0.86
N LEU A 107 -1.27 -21.41 1.45
CA LEU A 107 -2.39 -21.77 2.32
C LEU A 107 -3.70 -21.99 1.54
N VAL A 108 -3.81 -21.51 0.31
CA VAL A 108 -5.02 -21.67 -0.50
C VAL A 108 -5.40 -23.15 -0.71
N PRO A 109 -4.48 -24.05 -1.09
CA PRO A 109 -4.81 -25.48 -1.19
C PRO A 109 -5.17 -26.12 0.16
N VAL A 110 -4.62 -25.60 1.27
CA VAL A 110 -4.97 -26.06 2.62
C VAL A 110 -6.40 -25.64 2.97
N ALA A 111 -6.77 -24.41 2.67
CA ALA A 111 -8.12 -23.88 2.85
C ALA A 111 -9.14 -24.68 2.04
N ALA A 112 -8.92 -24.85 0.75
CA ALA A 112 -9.80 -25.60 -0.15
C ALA A 112 -10.02 -27.07 0.30
N LYS A 113 -8.99 -27.70 0.88
CA LYS A 113 -9.10 -29.07 1.40
C LYS A 113 -9.79 -29.13 2.77
N ALA A 114 -9.54 -28.15 3.64
CA ALA A 114 -10.08 -28.14 5.01
C ALA A 114 -11.54 -27.65 5.08
N CYS A 115 -11.91 -26.70 4.21
CA CYS A 115 -13.24 -26.13 4.10
C CYS A 115 -13.67 -26.08 2.62
N PRO A 116 -14.07 -27.21 2.00
CA PRO A 116 -14.43 -27.23 0.57
C PRO A 116 -15.62 -26.34 0.22
N SER A 117 -16.46 -26.04 1.20
CA SER A 117 -17.61 -25.14 1.04
C SER A 117 -17.25 -23.66 1.10
N ALA A 118 -16.09 -23.29 1.66
CA ALA A 118 -15.67 -21.92 1.75
C ALA A 118 -15.17 -21.39 0.39
N LYS A 119 -15.50 -20.16 0.05
CA LYS A 119 -14.92 -19.47 -1.11
C LYS A 119 -13.61 -18.80 -0.73
N THR A 120 -12.60 -18.99 -1.54
CA THR A 120 -11.29 -18.37 -1.33
C THR A 120 -11.12 -17.13 -2.21
N VAL A 121 -10.76 -16.01 -1.61
CA VAL A 121 -10.47 -14.73 -2.26
C VAL A 121 -9.00 -14.40 -2.06
N MET A 122 -8.30 -14.00 -3.11
CA MET A 122 -6.91 -13.56 -3.04
C MET A 122 -6.78 -12.11 -3.46
N PHE A 123 -6.16 -11.29 -2.59
CA PHE A 123 -5.81 -9.93 -2.96
C PHE A 123 -4.41 -9.90 -3.59
N VAL A 124 -4.34 -9.41 -4.82
CA VAL A 124 -3.08 -9.21 -5.56
C VAL A 124 -2.77 -7.73 -5.59
N HIS A 125 -1.70 -7.32 -4.89
CA HIS A 125 -1.27 -5.92 -4.80
C HIS A 125 -0.23 -5.55 -5.83
N ASP A 126 0.63 -6.50 -6.16
CA ASP A 126 1.71 -6.37 -7.12
C ASP A 126 2.26 -7.75 -7.51
N THR A 127 3.12 -7.72 -8.52
CA THR A 127 3.90 -8.87 -9.01
C THR A 127 5.37 -8.50 -9.11
N PHE A 128 5.82 -7.48 -8.35
CA PHE A 128 7.14 -6.84 -8.51
C PHE A 128 8.31 -7.78 -8.25
N ALA A 129 8.12 -8.78 -7.39
CA ALA A 129 9.22 -9.64 -7.00
C ALA A 129 9.83 -10.38 -8.18
N GLU A 130 9.05 -10.76 -9.22
CA GLU A 130 9.58 -11.35 -10.44
C GLU A 130 10.36 -10.35 -11.29
N THR A 131 9.80 -9.15 -11.43
CA THR A 131 10.44 -8.06 -12.19
C THR A 131 11.74 -7.61 -11.55
N LEU A 132 11.80 -7.58 -10.21
CA LEU A 132 12.98 -7.09 -9.47
C LEU A 132 14.05 -8.18 -9.28
N TYR A 133 13.68 -9.46 -9.25
CA TYR A 133 14.59 -10.58 -8.92
C TYR A 133 14.50 -11.76 -9.91
N PRO A 134 14.53 -11.54 -11.23
CA PRO A 134 14.26 -12.59 -12.23
C PRO A 134 15.29 -13.75 -12.21
N HIS A 135 16.50 -13.49 -11.74
CA HIS A 135 17.60 -14.47 -11.69
C HIS A 135 17.80 -15.12 -10.32
N SER A 136 17.05 -14.71 -9.29
CA SER A 136 17.20 -15.22 -7.93
C SER A 136 16.62 -16.63 -7.80
N VAL A 137 17.47 -17.65 -7.55
CA VAL A 137 17.03 -19.03 -7.27
C VAL A 137 16.11 -19.07 -6.04
N LYS A 138 16.46 -18.33 -5.00
CA LYS A 138 15.63 -18.20 -3.79
C LYS A 138 14.23 -17.68 -4.13
N PHE A 139 14.15 -16.69 -5.02
CA PHE A 139 12.87 -16.13 -5.44
C PHE A 139 12.07 -17.12 -6.31
N LYS A 140 12.73 -17.87 -7.21
CA LYS A 140 12.08 -18.93 -8.01
C LYS A 140 11.45 -20.01 -7.12
N LEU A 141 12.14 -20.43 -6.05
CA LEU A 141 11.59 -21.38 -5.07
C LEU A 141 10.43 -20.76 -4.27
N LEU A 142 10.58 -19.52 -3.82
CA LEU A 142 9.50 -18.80 -3.15
C LEU A 142 8.26 -18.68 -4.05
N ASN A 143 8.46 -18.30 -5.29
CA ASN A 143 7.39 -18.21 -6.28
C ASN A 143 6.68 -19.58 -6.44
N LEU A 144 7.43 -20.64 -6.67
CA LEU A 144 6.86 -21.97 -6.89
C LEU A 144 6.01 -22.47 -5.72
N PHE A 145 6.50 -22.34 -4.49
CA PHE A 145 5.85 -22.95 -3.32
C PHE A 145 4.88 -22.03 -2.60
N TYR A 146 5.09 -20.71 -2.62
CA TYR A 146 4.30 -19.74 -1.84
C TYR A 146 3.35 -18.91 -2.73
N ILE A 147 3.83 -18.41 -3.85
CA ILE A 147 3.10 -17.45 -4.67
C ILE A 147 2.24 -18.15 -5.74
N ARG A 148 2.82 -19.06 -6.52
CA ARG A 148 2.11 -19.77 -7.59
C ARG A 148 0.81 -20.46 -7.16
N PRO A 149 0.70 -21.07 -5.97
CA PRO A 149 -0.57 -21.64 -5.52
C PRO A 149 -1.73 -20.66 -5.39
N THR A 150 -1.47 -19.35 -5.39
CA THR A 150 -2.47 -18.27 -5.49
C THR A 150 -3.48 -18.51 -6.60
N VAL A 151 -3.07 -19.05 -7.76
CA VAL A 151 -3.98 -19.33 -8.90
C VAL A 151 -5.11 -20.30 -8.57
N LYS A 152 -4.99 -21.04 -7.46
CA LYS A 152 -6.03 -21.98 -6.99
C LYS A 152 -7.16 -21.28 -6.23
N ALA A 153 -7.03 -20.01 -5.86
CA ALA A 153 -8.12 -19.26 -5.25
C ALA A 153 -9.34 -19.19 -6.21
N ASP A 154 -10.53 -19.12 -5.65
CA ASP A 154 -11.78 -19.09 -6.41
C ASP A 154 -11.98 -17.74 -7.10
N SER A 155 -11.50 -16.66 -6.46
CA SER A 155 -11.69 -15.29 -6.96
C SER A 155 -10.54 -14.37 -6.55
N PHE A 156 -10.45 -13.22 -7.23
CA PHE A 156 -9.34 -12.28 -7.06
C PHE A 156 -9.83 -10.85 -6.87
N VAL A 157 -9.12 -10.11 -6.02
CA VAL A 157 -9.25 -8.65 -5.95
C VAL A 157 -7.91 -7.99 -6.23
N TYR A 158 -7.96 -6.79 -6.79
CA TYR A 158 -6.79 -6.02 -7.22
C TYR A 158 -6.90 -4.59 -6.72
N ASN A 159 -5.77 -3.95 -6.48
CA ASN A 159 -5.75 -2.53 -6.14
C ASN A 159 -5.86 -1.61 -7.37
N SER A 160 -5.49 -2.08 -8.57
CA SER A 160 -5.58 -1.32 -9.83
C SER A 160 -5.81 -2.24 -11.03
N ASN A 161 -6.29 -1.67 -12.16
CA ASN A 161 -6.37 -2.40 -13.44
C ASN A 161 -4.97 -2.76 -13.96
N TRP A 162 -3.99 -1.89 -13.71
CA TRP A 162 -2.60 -2.19 -14.03
C TRP A 162 -2.13 -3.46 -13.32
N THR A 163 -2.34 -3.58 -12.00
CA THR A 163 -2.00 -4.79 -11.24
C THR A 163 -2.76 -6.02 -11.73
N ARG A 164 -4.04 -5.86 -12.10
CA ARG A 164 -4.83 -6.95 -12.70
C ARG A 164 -4.19 -7.46 -14.00
N GLY A 165 -3.76 -6.53 -14.87
CA GLY A 165 -3.08 -6.86 -16.12
C GLY A 165 -1.74 -7.59 -15.90
N GLU A 166 -0.91 -7.09 -14.97
CA GLU A 166 0.37 -7.71 -14.62
C GLU A 166 0.17 -9.09 -13.97
N ALA A 167 -0.82 -9.24 -13.11
CA ALA A 167 -1.16 -10.53 -12.51
C ALA A 167 -1.56 -11.58 -13.58
N ALA A 168 -2.33 -11.18 -14.59
CA ALA A 168 -2.69 -12.07 -15.69
C ALA A 168 -1.46 -12.49 -16.52
N LYS A 169 -0.50 -11.59 -16.74
CA LYS A 169 0.77 -11.93 -17.40
C LYS A 169 1.61 -12.89 -16.56
N PHE A 170 1.71 -12.63 -15.26
CA PHE A 170 2.56 -13.39 -14.34
C PHE A 170 2.02 -14.77 -14.00
N PHE A 171 0.74 -14.86 -13.63
CA PHE A 171 0.09 -16.11 -13.20
C PHE A 171 -0.51 -16.92 -14.36
N GLY A 172 -0.75 -16.27 -15.50
CA GLY A 172 -1.36 -16.86 -16.68
C GLY A 172 -2.84 -16.50 -16.86
N PRO A 173 -3.41 -16.80 -18.05
CA PRO A 173 -4.75 -16.36 -18.46
C PRO A 173 -5.88 -16.92 -17.59
N GLN A 174 -5.66 -18.01 -16.86
CA GLN A 174 -6.65 -18.60 -15.95
C GLN A 174 -7.08 -17.62 -14.83
N MET A 175 -6.26 -16.61 -14.51
CA MET A 175 -6.65 -15.56 -13.56
C MET A 175 -7.82 -14.72 -14.09
N SER A 176 -7.79 -14.40 -15.39
CA SER A 176 -8.83 -13.59 -16.03
C SER A 176 -10.15 -14.34 -16.24
N GLN A 177 -10.14 -15.67 -16.15
CA GLN A 177 -11.33 -16.53 -16.29
C GLN A 177 -12.11 -16.66 -14.97
N LYS A 178 -11.53 -16.26 -13.86
CA LYS A 178 -12.17 -16.33 -12.54
C LYS A 178 -12.79 -14.99 -12.14
N PRO A 179 -13.81 -15.00 -11.27
CA PRO A 179 -14.39 -13.78 -10.75
C PRO A 179 -13.30 -12.86 -10.16
N GLY A 180 -13.34 -11.59 -10.51
CA GLY A 180 -12.37 -10.63 -9.99
C GLY A 180 -12.86 -9.18 -10.04
N ALA A 181 -12.39 -8.36 -9.09
CA ALA A 181 -12.71 -6.95 -9.02
C ALA A 181 -11.48 -6.09 -8.70
N VAL A 182 -11.47 -4.87 -9.22
CA VAL A 182 -10.55 -3.82 -8.79
C VAL A 182 -11.23 -3.04 -7.67
N ILE A 183 -10.70 -3.16 -6.45
CA ILE A 183 -11.27 -2.51 -5.26
C ILE A 183 -10.51 -1.24 -4.85
N GLY A 184 -9.32 -0.98 -5.41
CA GLY A 184 -8.47 0.15 -5.06
C GLY A 184 -7.81 0.03 -3.69
N CYS A 185 -7.33 1.15 -3.19
CA CYS A 185 -6.85 1.31 -1.82
C CYS A 185 -7.51 2.56 -1.21
N PRO A 186 -7.98 2.50 0.04
CA PRO A 186 -8.51 3.67 0.70
C PRO A 186 -7.39 4.52 1.30
N ILE A 187 -7.66 5.82 1.44
CA ILE A 187 -6.89 6.73 2.29
C ILE A 187 -7.69 7.03 3.57
N ASP A 188 -6.98 7.29 4.64
CA ASP A 188 -7.58 7.77 5.88
C ASP A 188 -7.91 9.27 5.73
N SER A 189 -9.13 9.57 5.28
CA SER A 189 -9.60 10.96 5.09
C SER A 189 -9.78 11.74 6.40
N GLY A 190 -9.82 11.07 7.55
CA GLY A 190 -9.78 11.72 8.86
C GLY A 190 -8.40 12.29 9.17
N LEU A 191 -7.37 11.64 8.69
CA LEU A 191 -5.97 11.99 8.88
C LEU A 191 -5.40 12.83 7.72
N PHE A 192 -5.47 12.29 6.49
CA PHE A 192 -5.00 12.96 5.28
C PHE A 192 -6.10 13.84 4.71
N LYS A 193 -6.12 15.10 5.12
CA LYS A 193 -7.08 16.11 4.66
C LYS A 193 -6.44 17.48 4.62
N ARG A 194 -6.94 18.33 3.75
CA ARG A 194 -6.54 19.75 3.70
C ARG A 194 -6.77 20.38 5.06
N PRO A 195 -5.87 21.26 5.51
CA PRO A 195 -6.14 22.11 6.67
C PRO A 195 -7.30 23.04 6.37
N GLU A 196 -8.05 23.45 7.41
CA GLU A 196 -9.19 24.37 7.28
C GLU A 196 -8.80 25.72 6.65
N SER A 197 -7.57 26.18 6.94
CA SER A 197 -6.98 27.34 6.29
C SER A 197 -5.72 26.95 5.54
N PRO A 198 -5.46 27.49 4.35
CA PRO A 198 -4.24 27.20 3.60
C PRO A 198 -2.98 27.46 4.42
N VAL A 199 -1.98 26.58 4.32
CA VAL A 199 -0.69 26.79 4.99
C VAL A 199 0.04 27.95 4.32
N THR A 200 0.26 29.02 5.08
CA THR A 200 0.89 30.24 4.56
C THR A 200 2.39 30.02 4.27
N ALA A 201 2.96 30.84 3.40
CA ALA A 201 4.40 30.83 3.10
C ALA A 201 5.24 31.02 4.39
N GLU A 202 4.78 31.85 5.33
CA GLU A 202 5.41 32.06 6.63
C GLU A 202 5.41 30.78 7.48
N ALA A 203 4.28 30.06 7.55
CA ALA A 203 4.16 28.78 8.25
C ALA A 203 5.10 27.71 7.65
N LYS A 204 5.15 27.61 6.31
CA LYS A 204 6.10 26.74 5.61
C LYS A 204 7.56 27.09 5.95
N ALA A 205 7.91 28.38 5.92
CA ALA A 205 9.25 28.84 6.28
C ALA A 205 9.58 28.54 7.75
N GLN A 206 8.63 28.73 8.67
CA GLN A 206 8.82 28.39 10.09
C GLN A 206 9.02 26.87 10.28
N PHE A 207 8.25 26.04 9.57
CA PHE A 207 8.42 24.58 9.58
C PHE A 207 9.81 24.17 9.13
N ARG A 208 10.32 24.76 8.03
CA ARG A 208 11.69 24.51 7.53
C ARG A 208 12.74 24.95 8.56
N ARG A 209 12.60 26.16 9.13
CA ARG A 209 13.53 26.67 10.16
C ARG A 209 13.65 25.73 11.36
N LYS A 210 12.54 25.25 11.91
CA LYS A 210 12.49 24.32 13.04
C LYS A 210 13.16 22.99 12.77
N ARG A 211 13.33 22.59 11.50
CA ARG A 211 13.91 21.32 11.06
C ARG A 211 15.31 21.45 10.43
N GLY A 212 15.97 22.60 10.65
CA GLY A 212 17.34 22.82 10.15
C GLY A 212 17.41 23.23 8.67
N MET A 213 16.29 23.51 8.02
CA MET A 213 16.20 23.84 6.58
C MET A 213 16.01 25.37 6.36
N ARG A 214 16.54 26.21 7.26
CA ARG A 214 16.30 27.67 7.26
C ARG A 214 16.79 28.42 6.00
N ASN A 215 17.81 27.86 5.34
CA ASN A 215 18.48 28.53 4.23
C ASN A 215 17.85 28.19 2.86
N TYR A 216 16.77 27.39 2.85
CA TYR A 216 16.16 26.93 1.61
C TYR A 216 14.86 27.66 1.30
N TYR A 217 14.71 28.03 0.04
CA TYR A 217 13.56 28.78 -0.46
C TYR A 217 12.28 27.92 -0.45
N GLY A 218 12.38 26.65 -0.82
CA GLY A 218 11.28 25.71 -0.90
C GLY A 218 11.60 24.35 -0.28
N MET A 219 10.62 23.45 -0.28
CA MET A 219 10.75 22.08 0.22
C MET A 219 10.07 21.09 -0.71
N CYS A 220 10.86 20.21 -1.32
CA CYS A 220 10.36 19.00 -1.99
C CYS A 220 10.27 17.84 -1.01
N LEU A 221 9.26 16.99 -1.17
CA LEU A 221 9.04 15.81 -0.34
C LEU A 221 9.07 14.53 -1.20
N ASN A 222 9.71 13.48 -0.70
CA ASN A 222 9.58 12.12 -1.20
C ASN A 222 9.31 11.16 -0.05
N VAL A 223 8.24 10.39 -0.14
CA VAL A 223 7.83 9.39 0.86
C VAL A 223 7.83 8.03 0.18
N SER A 224 8.83 7.19 0.48
CA SER A 224 8.92 5.87 -0.11
C SER A 224 9.89 4.96 0.64
N LEU A 225 9.84 3.65 0.39
CA LEU A 225 10.86 2.70 0.81
C LEU A 225 12.14 2.89 -0.03
N ASP A 226 13.29 2.45 0.51
CA ASP A 226 14.54 2.39 -0.25
C ASP A 226 14.58 1.09 -1.06
N GLU A 227 13.97 1.14 -2.24
CA GLU A 227 13.90 0.06 -3.20
C GLU A 227 14.23 0.61 -4.60
N PRO A 228 14.92 -0.15 -5.47
CA PRO A 228 15.32 0.33 -6.80
C PRO A 228 14.16 0.89 -7.64
N ARG A 229 12.97 0.25 -7.54
CA ARG A 229 11.77 0.68 -8.26
C ARG A 229 11.26 2.07 -7.87
N LYS A 230 11.68 2.61 -6.71
CA LYS A 230 11.28 3.94 -6.23
C LYS A 230 12.09 5.07 -6.87
N ASN A 231 13.15 4.73 -7.59
CA ASN A 231 13.96 5.67 -8.38
C ASN A 231 14.41 6.91 -7.60
N ILE A 232 14.94 6.67 -6.39
CA ILE A 232 15.40 7.75 -5.49
C ILE A 232 16.58 8.51 -6.11
N ASP A 233 17.32 7.87 -7.01
CA ASP A 233 18.47 8.49 -7.70
C ASP A 233 18.03 9.70 -8.54
N THR A 234 16.87 9.64 -9.21
CA THR A 234 16.27 10.79 -9.91
C THR A 234 15.89 11.92 -8.95
N TYR A 235 15.36 11.59 -7.78
CA TYR A 235 15.07 12.60 -6.76
C TYR A 235 16.34 13.30 -6.25
N PHE A 236 17.43 12.58 -6.10
CA PHE A 236 18.73 13.16 -5.76
C PHE A 236 19.35 13.98 -6.88
N GLU A 237 19.09 13.61 -8.15
CA GLU A 237 19.54 14.40 -9.27
C GLU A 237 18.77 15.74 -9.34
N MET A 238 17.48 15.76 -9.01
CA MET A 238 16.76 17.03 -8.81
C MET A 238 17.38 17.88 -7.70
N ALA A 239 17.79 17.27 -6.58
CA ALA A 239 18.46 18.00 -5.50
C ALA A 239 19.75 18.66 -5.96
N ARG A 240 20.51 18.02 -6.86
CA ARG A 240 21.70 18.59 -7.49
C ARG A 240 21.37 19.78 -8.43
N LEU A 241 20.25 19.69 -9.14
CA LEU A 241 19.79 20.75 -10.06
C LEU A 241 19.23 21.97 -9.32
N ARG A 242 18.69 21.78 -8.11
CA ARG A 242 18.04 22.83 -7.31
C ARG A 242 18.65 22.90 -5.90
N PRO A 243 19.89 23.43 -5.79
CA PRO A 243 20.59 23.51 -4.49
C PRO A 243 19.97 24.53 -3.53
N ASP A 244 19.10 25.39 -4.00
CA ASP A 244 18.30 26.40 -3.27
C ASP A 244 17.05 25.83 -2.59
N VAL A 245 16.67 24.58 -2.89
CA VAL A 245 15.49 23.90 -2.34
C VAL A 245 15.90 22.77 -1.42
N ALA A 246 15.18 22.59 -0.30
CA ALA A 246 15.36 21.45 0.59
C ALA A 246 14.67 20.20 0.00
N PHE A 247 15.41 19.11 -0.12
CA PHE A 247 14.89 17.82 -0.57
C PHE A 247 14.74 16.87 0.63
N VAL A 248 13.50 16.70 1.07
CA VAL A 248 13.17 15.91 2.26
C VAL A 248 12.79 14.50 1.85
N ARG A 249 13.49 13.54 2.41
CA ARG A 249 13.24 12.13 2.22
C ARG A 249 12.67 11.51 3.50
N VAL A 250 11.47 10.92 3.41
CA VAL A 250 10.84 10.16 4.50
C VAL A 250 10.88 8.67 4.18
N GLY A 251 11.40 7.88 5.11
CA GLY A 251 11.52 6.42 4.99
C GLY A 251 12.93 5.90 5.25
N LYS A 252 13.19 4.63 4.97
CA LYS A 252 14.51 4.02 5.17
C LYS A 252 15.58 4.72 4.31
N PHE A 253 16.73 5.01 4.92
CA PHE A 253 17.87 5.63 4.27
C PHE A 253 19.07 4.71 4.42
N SER A 254 19.36 3.91 3.41
CA SER A 254 20.42 2.92 3.39
C SER A 254 21.81 3.56 3.30
N ASP A 255 22.84 2.75 3.53
CA ASP A 255 24.21 3.21 3.34
C ASP A 255 24.52 3.54 1.88
N ARG A 256 23.84 2.88 0.91
CA ARG A 256 23.88 3.27 -0.51
C ARG A 256 23.41 4.72 -0.71
N LEU A 257 22.26 5.09 -0.16
CA LEU A 257 21.73 6.46 -0.30
C LEU A 257 22.60 7.49 0.39
N LYS A 258 23.15 7.16 1.58
CA LYS A 258 24.12 8.02 2.27
C LYS A 258 25.39 8.24 1.45
N ALA A 259 25.91 7.16 0.82
CA ALA A 259 27.08 7.26 -0.04
C ALA A 259 26.84 8.19 -1.23
N ILE A 260 25.70 8.07 -1.92
CA ILE A 260 25.32 8.94 -3.04
C ILE A 260 25.23 10.41 -2.60
N VAL A 261 24.58 10.69 -1.48
CA VAL A 261 24.45 12.07 -0.94
C VAL A 261 25.81 12.67 -0.62
N ASN A 262 26.71 11.89 -0.01
CA ASN A 262 28.05 12.34 0.33
C ASN A 262 28.94 12.54 -0.91
N GLU A 263 28.94 11.58 -1.83
CA GLU A 263 29.72 11.63 -3.08
C GLU A 263 29.33 12.82 -3.94
N LYS A 264 28.02 13.03 -4.12
CA LYS A 264 27.47 14.14 -4.92
C LYS A 264 27.41 15.46 -4.12
N LYS A 265 27.81 15.49 -2.86
CA LYS A 265 27.79 16.67 -1.96
C LYS A 265 26.42 17.35 -1.91
N LEU A 266 25.35 16.56 -1.76
CA LEU A 266 23.97 17.06 -1.74
C LEU A 266 23.62 17.60 -0.34
N TYR A 267 24.09 18.81 -0.01
CA TYR A 267 23.87 19.43 1.32
C TYR A 267 22.42 19.87 1.58
N ASN A 268 21.60 19.88 0.54
CA ASN A 268 20.18 20.22 0.58
C ASN A 268 19.27 18.98 0.71
N VAL A 269 19.82 17.77 0.92
CA VAL A 269 19.07 16.55 1.17
C VAL A 269 18.95 16.32 2.67
N PHE A 270 17.71 16.22 3.14
CA PHE A 270 17.36 15.96 4.53
C PHE A 270 16.64 14.62 4.63
N HIS A 271 17.02 13.82 5.62
CA HIS A 271 16.42 12.54 5.85
C HIS A 271 15.75 12.48 7.21
N PHE A 272 14.49 12.02 7.20
CA PHE A 272 13.74 11.73 8.41
C PHE A 272 13.31 10.26 8.38
N ARG A 273 13.55 9.56 9.50
CA ARG A 273 13.11 8.18 9.67
C ARG A 273 11.63 8.15 10.04
N GLU A 274 11.15 7.00 10.43
CA GLU A 274 9.75 6.73 10.75
C GLU A 274 9.10 7.83 11.58
N PHE A 275 7.99 8.33 11.08
CA PHE A 275 7.08 9.21 11.79
C PHE A 275 5.84 8.44 12.19
N ASP A 276 5.14 8.94 13.20
CA ASP A 276 3.74 8.64 13.31
C ASP A 276 2.99 9.27 12.11
N ALA A 277 1.78 8.80 11.86
CA ALA A 277 1.05 9.26 10.69
C ALA A 277 0.67 10.75 10.76
N ARG A 278 0.56 11.34 11.96
CA ARG A 278 0.28 12.78 12.16
C ARG A 278 1.48 13.64 11.78
N GLU A 279 2.67 13.19 12.17
CA GLU A 279 3.91 13.88 11.80
C GLU A 279 4.14 13.86 10.28
N LEU A 280 3.80 12.74 9.62
CA LEU A 280 3.83 12.64 8.15
C LEU A 280 2.87 13.64 7.49
N VAL A 281 1.68 13.83 8.03
CA VAL A 281 0.73 14.84 7.55
C VAL A 281 1.32 16.25 7.61
N GLU A 282 2.07 16.57 8.66
CA GLU A 282 2.75 17.87 8.76
C GLU A 282 3.81 18.05 7.66
N PHE A 283 4.54 17.01 7.29
CA PHE A 283 5.45 17.09 6.14
C PHE A 283 4.69 17.29 4.83
N TYR A 284 3.60 16.55 4.60
CA TYR A 284 2.77 16.78 3.43
C TYR A 284 2.26 18.21 3.37
N ARG A 285 1.65 18.74 4.44
CA ARG A 285 1.05 20.09 4.46
C ARG A 285 2.05 21.22 4.25
N HIS A 286 3.30 21.03 4.68
CA HIS A 286 4.32 22.08 4.62
C HIS A 286 5.28 21.94 3.42
N ALA A 287 5.21 20.87 2.66
CA ALA A 287 5.94 20.72 1.41
C ALA A 287 5.36 21.67 0.34
N ASP A 288 6.18 22.08 -0.60
CA ASP A 288 5.75 22.80 -1.79
C ASP A 288 5.37 21.84 -2.90
N LEU A 289 6.09 20.72 -3.02
CA LEU A 289 5.83 19.69 -4.01
C LEU A 289 6.19 18.30 -3.48
N MET A 290 5.31 17.33 -3.71
CA MET A 290 5.60 15.90 -3.59
C MET A 290 6.16 15.38 -4.90
N VAL A 291 7.32 14.71 -4.87
CA VAL A 291 7.98 14.12 -6.04
C VAL A 291 7.98 12.60 -5.94
N TYR A 292 7.38 11.93 -6.92
CA TYR A 292 7.21 10.47 -6.90
C TYR A 292 7.67 9.82 -8.22
N PRO A 293 8.98 9.66 -8.44
CA PRO A 293 9.55 9.22 -9.71
C PRO A 293 9.59 7.69 -9.86
N SER A 294 8.71 6.97 -9.18
CA SER A 294 8.72 5.50 -9.11
C SER A 294 8.49 4.85 -10.47
N PHE A 295 9.33 3.88 -10.84
CA PHE A 295 9.16 3.06 -12.03
C PHE A 295 7.96 2.11 -11.94
N LEU A 296 7.71 1.57 -10.74
CA LEU A 296 6.72 0.51 -10.51
C LEU A 296 5.95 0.71 -9.21
N GLU A 297 4.62 0.79 -9.33
CA GLU A 297 3.68 0.88 -8.21
C GLU A 297 2.42 0.05 -8.46
N GLY A 298 1.90 -0.55 -7.40
CA GLY A 298 0.60 -1.22 -7.45
C GLY A 298 -0.58 -0.25 -7.33
N PHE A 299 -0.38 0.93 -6.71
CA PHE A 299 -1.41 1.95 -6.54
C PHE A 299 -0.88 3.39 -6.51
N GLY A 300 0.09 3.69 -5.63
CA GLY A 300 0.67 5.03 -5.49
C GLY A 300 -0.02 5.89 -4.42
N LEU A 301 -0.18 5.37 -3.20
CA LEU A 301 -0.80 6.11 -2.08
C LEU A 301 -0.10 7.43 -1.71
N PRO A 302 1.24 7.52 -1.60
CA PRO A 302 1.89 8.75 -1.13
C PRO A 302 1.55 10.03 -1.91
N PRO A 303 1.52 10.07 -3.24
CA PRO A 303 1.07 11.27 -3.95
C PRO A 303 -0.42 11.57 -3.75
N ILE A 304 -1.28 10.57 -3.56
CA ILE A 304 -2.71 10.75 -3.26
C ILE A 304 -2.87 11.37 -1.86
N GLU A 305 -2.11 10.88 -0.87
CA GLU A 305 -2.05 11.43 0.49
C GLU A 305 -1.58 12.90 0.48
N SER A 306 -0.57 13.21 -0.35
CA SER A 306 -0.06 14.57 -0.51
C SER A 306 -1.13 15.51 -1.06
N ILE A 307 -1.82 15.12 -2.13
CA ILE A 307 -2.92 15.89 -2.74
C ILE A 307 -4.07 16.04 -1.75
N ALA A 308 -4.40 15.00 -0.99
CA ALA A 308 -5.41 15.07 0.07
C ALA A 308 -5.04 16.10 1.17
N CYS A 309 -3.76 16.24 1.48
CA CYS A 309 -3.24 17.24 2.42
C CYS A 309 -3.13 18.67 1.84
N GLY A 310 -3.42 18.85 0.53
CA GLY A 310 -3.37 20.14 -0.15
C GLY A 310 -2.01 20.47 -0.78
N THR A 311 -1.08 19.52 -0.83
CA THR A 311 0.23 19.72 -1.48
C THR A 311 0.24 19.05 -2.84
N PRO A 312 0.62 19.78 -3.92
CA PRO A 312 0.68 19.22 -5.26
C PRO A 312 1.71 18.09 -5.37
N ALA A 313 1.50 17.22 -6.34
CA ALA A 313 2.41 16.13 -6.64
C ALA A 313 2.86 16.18 -8.11
N VAL A 314 4.07 15.69 -8.38
CA VAL A 314 4.55 15.32 -9.71
C VAL A 314 5.03 13.87 -9.67
N CYS A 315 4.60 13.06 -10.63
CA CYS A 315 4.83 11.62 -10.61
C CYS A 315 5.38 11.11 -11.93
N ALA A 316 5.98 9.92 -11.90
CA ALA A 316 6.31 9.20 -13.12
C ALA A 316 5.03 8.72 -13.83
N LYS A 317 4.97 8.84 -15.15
CA LYS A 317 3.88 8.29 -15.98
C LYS A 317 4.08 6.79 -16.17
N ALA A 318 4.00 6.03 -15.08
CA ALA A 318 4.31 4.61 -15.06
C ALA A 318 3.34 3.83 -14.18
N SER A 319 3.12 2.55 -14.55
CA SER A 319 2.36 1.57 -13.74
C SER A 319 0.98 2.09 -13.26
N ALA A 320 0.54 1.71 -12.08
CA ALA A 320 -0.72 2.17 -11.50
C ALA A 320 -0.74 3.66 -11.14
N VAL A 321 0.41 4.32 -11.03
CA VAL A 321 0.50 5.78 -10.82
C VAL A 321 -0.11 6.51 -12.02
N ARG A 322 0.21 6.09 -13.24
CA ARG A 322 -0.43 6.61 -14.45
C ARG A 322 -1.95 6.43 -14.39
N GLU A 323 -2.42 5.21 -14.11
CA GLU A 323 -3.86 4.90 -14.04
C GLU A 323 -4.62 5.81 -13.06
N ASN A 324 -4.01 6.10 -11.91
CA ASN A 324 -4.69 6.83 -10.84
C ASN A 324 -4.57 8.35 -10.96
N LEU A 325 -3.46 8.86 -11.53
CA LEU A 325 -3.10 10.28 -11.46
C LEU A 325 -3.04 10.99 -12.80
N GLU A 326 -3.26 10.29 -13.94
CA GLU A 326 -3.37 10.93 -15.25
C GLU A 326 -4.58 11.89 -15.25
N GLY A 327 -4.36 13.14 -15.64
CA GLY A 327 -5.37 14.20 -15.57
C GLY A 327 -5.52 14.86 -14.20
N VAL A 328 -4.89 14.35 -13.14
CA VAL A 328 -4.96 14.94 -11.78
C VAL A 328 -3.76 15.83 -11.48
N CYS A 329 -2.57 15.36 -11.79
CA CYS A 329 -1.31 16.06 -11.55
C CYS A 329 -0.33 15.87 -12.72
N PRO A 330 0.75 16.67 -12.81
CA PRO A 330 1.78 16.48 -13.82
C PRO A 330 2.40 15.08 -13.75
N LEU A 331 2.48 14.41 -14.91
CA LEU A 331 3.16 13.14 -15.07
C LEU A 331 4.36 13.31 -16.02
N VAL A 332 5.51 12.81 -15.57
CA VAL A 332 6.76 12.83 -16.36
C VAL A 332 6.87 11.53 -17.15
N GLU A 333 6.97 11.65 -18.48
CA GLU A 333 6.99 10.50 -19.41
C GLU A 333 8.13 9.53 -19.13
N LYS A 334 9.34 10.06 -18.90
CA LYS A 334 10.53 9.27 -18.53
C LYS A 334 10.78 9.38 -17.04
N PRO A 335 10.60 8.32 -16.25
CA PRO A 335 10.73 8.37 -14.80
C PRO A 335 12.10 8.85 -14.28
N ASP A 336 13.14 8.79 -15.10
CA ASP A 336 14.51 9.22 -14.80
C ASP A 336 14.85 10.63 -15.32
N ASP A 337 13.89 11.38 -15.86
CA ASP A 337 14.08 12.74 -16.37
C ASP A 337 14.00 13.76 -15.21
N ALA A 338 15.08 13.88 -14.43
CA ALA A 338 15.15 14.83 -13.32
C ALA A 338 14.91 16.31 -13.74
N PRO A 339 15.38 16.82 -14.90
CA PRO A 339 15.02 18.14 -15.40
C PRO A 339 13.51 18.37 -15.55
N ALA A 340 12.76 17.38 -16.06
CA ALA A 340 11.31 17.51 -16.21
C ALA A 340 10.59 17.67 -14.86
N TYR A 341 10.99 16.91 -13.82
CA TYR A 341 10.48 17.11 -12.47
C TYR A 341 10.87 18.47 -11.90
N ALA A 342 12.11 18.92 -12.13
CA ALA A 342 12.57 20.23 -11.66
C ALA A 342 11.79 21.38 -12.32
N ALA A 343 11.44 21.27 -13.58
CA ALA A 343 10.59 22.26 -14.26
C ALA A 343 9.19 22.38 -13.63
N VAL A 344 8.60 21.27 -13.18
CA VAL A 344 7.32 21.33 -12.44
C VAL A 344 7.51 22.01 -11.07
N LEU A 345 8.63 21.74 -10.39
CA LEU A 345 8.95 22.44 -9.14
C LEU A 345 9.06 23.94 -9.35
N ASP A 346 9.70 24.39 -10.42
CA ASP A 346 9.84 25.81 -10.73
C ASP A 346 8.49 26.50 -10.94
N ARG A 347 7.56 25.86 -11.65
CA ARG A 347 6.19 26.33 -11.83
C ARG A 347 5.45 26.48 -10.49
N VAL A 348 5.56 25.48 -9.63
CA VAL A 348 4.93 25.49 -8.30
C VAL A 348 5.50 26.58 -7.42
N LEU A 349 6.84 26.76 -7.41
CA LEU A 349 7.49 27.83 -6.64
C LEU A 349 7.20 29.22 -7.19
N ALA A 350 6.86 29.35 -8.47
CA ALA A 350 6.36 30.56 -9.09
C ALA A 350 4.86 30.84 -8.78
N GLY A 351 4.20 29.96 -8.02
CA GLY A 351 2.80 30.11 -7.60
C GLY A 351 1.77 29.51 -8.55
N GLU A 352 2.20 28.69 -9.54
CA GLU A 352 1.28 28.02 -10.45
C GLU A 352 0.58 26.86 -9.75
N ASN A 353 -0.75 26.75 -9.90
CA ASN A 353 -1.48 25.54 -9.53
C ASN A 353 -1.33 24.51 -10.63
N VAL A 354 -0.68 23.38 -10.30
CA VAL A 354 -0.39 22.28 -11.23
C VAL A 354 -1.35 21.09 -11.04
N ILE A 355 -2.35 21.21 -10.15
CA ILE A 355 -3.35 20.17 -9.86
C ILE A 355 -4.68 20.55 -10.52
N ASP A 356 -5.30 19.59 -11.21
CA ASP A 356 -6.71 19.70 -11.56
C ASP A 356 -7.55 19.39 -10.31
N GLU A 357 -8.15 20.41 -9.73
CA GLU A 357 -8.90 20.29 -8.47
C GLU A 357 -10.15 19.43 -8.61
N SER A 358 -10.81 19.45 -9.76
CA SER A 358 -12.01 18.62 -10.00
C SER A 358 -11.63 17.14 -10.08
N ALA A 359 -10.61 16.82 -10.85
CA ALA A 359 -10.08 15.45 -10.96
C ALA A 359 -9.50 14.96 -9.63
N ALA A 360 -8.86 15.85 -8.85
CA ALA A 360 -8.37 15.50 -7.52
C ALA A 360 -9.50 15.15 -6.55
N GLN A 361 -10.60 15.92 -6.54
CA GLN A 361 -11.76 15.61 -5.72
C GLN A 361 -12.41 14.28 -6.08
N GLU A 362 -12.54 13.98 -7.38
CA GLU A 362 -13.04 12.69 -7.86
C GLU A 362 -12.13 11.53 -7.40
N LEU A 363 -10.81 11.69 -7.55
CA LEU A 363 -9.83 10.71 -7.07
C LEU A 363 -9.96 10.47 -5.56
N LEU A 364 -10.04 11.53 -4.76
CA LEU A 364 -10.15 11.42 -3.30
C LEU A 364 -11.48 10.78 -2.88
N SER A 365 -12.58 11.09 -3.55
CA SER A 365 -13.88 10.42 -3.34
C SER A 365 -13.78 8.93 -3.66
N ARG A 366 -13.16 8.57 -4.78
CA ARG A 366 -12.89 7.17 -5.17
C ARG A 366 -12.01 6.43 -4.17
N CYS A 367 -11.06 7.12 -3.53
CA CYS A 367 -10.17 6.57 -2.50
C CYS A 367 -10.73 6.70 -1.07
N SER A 368 -11.97 7.15 -0.88
CA SER A 368 -12.59 7.22 0.45
C SER A 368 -12.85 5.81 1.02
N MET A 369 -12.90 5.71 2.36
CA MET A 369 -13.26 4.44 3.04
C MET A 369 -14.66 3.97 2.66
N GLU A 370 -15.61 4.88 2.48
CA GLU A 370 -16.98 4.56 2.07
C GLU A 370 -17.00 3.93 0.68
N SER A 371 -16.37 4.56 -0.30
CA SER A 371 -16.26 4.06 -1.67
C SER A 371 -15.53 2.72 -1.74
N PHE A 372 -14.46 2.56 -0.94
CA PHE A 372 -13.73 1.30 -0.81
C PHE A 372 -14.62 0.20 -0.22
N ALA A 373 -15.31 0.48 0.90
CA ALA A 373 -16.21 -0.47 1.55
C ALA A 373 -17.34 -0.93 0.61
N SER A 374 -17.93 0.00 -0.16
CA SER A 374 -18.94 -0.33 -1.14
C SER A 374 -18.44 -1.30 -2.22
N ARG A 375 -17.21 -1.07 -2.75
CA ARG A 375 -16.62 -1.99 -3.75
C ARG A 375 -16.29 -3.36 -3.16
N VAL A 376 -15.75 -3.40 -1.94
CA VAL A 376 -15.41 -4.66 -1.25
C VAL A 376 -16.68 -5.46 -0.97
N THR A 377 -17.66 -4.87 -0.30
CA THR A 377 -18.91 -5.57 0.06
C THR A 377 -19.71 -5.99 -1.16
N GLY A 378 -19.79 -5.12 -2.18
CA GLY A 378 -20.46 -5.44 -3.43
C GLY A 378 -19.81 -6.61 -4.20
N PHE A 379 -18.48 -6.75 -4.13
CA PHE A 379 -17.80 -7.92 -4.68
C PHE A 379 -18.06 -9.19 -3.86
N LEU A 380 -17.94 -9.11 -2.53
CA LEU A 380 -18.16 -10.26 -1.67
C LEU A 380 -19.59 -10.80 -1.73
N ASP A 381 -20.59 -9.92 -1.88
CA ASP A 381 -21.99 -10.32 -2.10
C ASP A 381 -22.17 -11.16 -3.35
N LYS A 382 -21.54 -10.76 -4.45
CA LYS A 382 -21.59 -11.52 -5.71
C LYS A 382 -21.04 -12.94 -5.52
N ILE A 383 -19.88 -13.06 -4.83
CA ILE A 383 -19.25 -14.36 -4.55
C ILE A 383 -20.14 -15.25 -3.66
N VAL A 384 -20.86 -14.66 -2.70
CA VAL A 384 -21.82 -15.40 -1.86
C VAL A 384 -23.01 -15.89 -2.66
N GLN A 385 -23.58 -15.04 -3.55
CA GLN A 385 -24.76 -15.38 -4.35
C GLN A 385 -24.48 -16.47 -5.39
N GLU A 386 -23.29 -16.50 -5.99
CA GLU A 386 -22.87 -17.56 -6.93
C GLU A 386 -22.84 -18.97 -6.28
N LYS A 387 -22.79 -19.05 -4.94
CA LYS A 387 -22.87 -20.32 -4.18
C LYS A 387 -24.31 -20.81 -4.04
N SER A 388 -25.29 -19.95 -4.20
CA SER A 388 -26.72 -20.26 -3.95
C SER A 388 -27.46 -20.67 -5.22
N ARG A 389 -26.80 -20.65 -6.36
CA ARG A 389 -27.26 -21.18 -7.66
C ARG A 389 -26.55 -22.47 -8.00
#